data_4e0321e49e16df49251e9e1ded3ec180
#
_entry.id   4e0321e49e16df49251e9e1ded3ec180
#
_cell.length_a   1.000
_cell.length_b   1.000
_cell.length_c   1.000
_cell.angle_alpha   90.00
_cell.angle_beta   90.00
_cell.angle_gamma   90.00
#
_symmetry.space_group_name_H-M   'P 1'
#
loop_
_entity.id
_entity.type
_entity.pdbx_description
1 polymer ?
#
loop_
_entity_poly.entity_id
_entity_poly.type
_entity_poly.pdbx_seq_one_letter_code
_entity_poly.pdbx_strand_id
1 'polypeptide(L)'
;MGYEIQAVIAKISTLALLSPSSQHVRTVSLEQGYGLVPLIDELFEELHSIGPDCIAQPDLLDGFCKLSKPVAAQLEKLSNSGAVAYVEAEFFGGTGGQSSIAWINGSVSFGPEHDENAINKVLLHLGVHARGKYDEFDSLGLGRYRHTKSWFNTEQRKP
;
A
#
# COMPACT_ATOMS: atom_id res chain seq x y z
N MET A 1 11.79 18.75 -3.29
CA MET A 1 10.56 18.06 -3.70
C MET A 1 10.44 16.78 -2.92
N GLY A 2 9.34 16.61 -2.26
CA GLY A 2 9.13 15.43 -1.44
C GLY A 2 8.53 14.26 -2.21
N TYR A 3 8.59 13.11 -1.60
CA TYR A 3 7.86 11.93 -2.02
C TYR A 3 7.19 11.35 -0.77
N GLU A 4 5.90 11.08 -0.88
CA GLU A 4 5.14 10.64 0.27
C GLU A 4 4.06 9.67 -0.25
N ILE A 5 4.02 8.46 0.30
CA ILE A 5 3.03 7.48 -0.11
C ILE A 5 2.57 6.64 1.08
N GLN A 6 1.29 6.32 1.08
CA GLN A 6 0.71 5.27 1.90
C GLN A 6 -0.21 4.51 0.96
N ALA A 7 0.06 3.23 0.76
CA ALA A 7 -0.66 2.49 -0.27
C ALA A 7 -0.65 0.98 -0.05
N VAL A 8 -1.68 0.35 -0.59
CA VAL A 8 -1.80 -1.11 -0.63
C VAL A 8 -1.40 -1.57 -2.02
N ILE A 9 -0.56 -2.57 -2.10
CA ILE A 9 -0.08 -3.13 -3.37
C ILE A 9 -0.36 -4.63 -3.38
N ALA A 10 -0.98 -5.10 -4.46
CA ALA A 10 -1.28 -6.52 -4.66
C ALA A 10 -1.61 -6.73 -6.13
N LYS A 11 -1.85 -7.97 -6.51
CA LYS A 11 -2.38 -8.23 -7.84
C LYS A 11 -3.72 -7.53 -8.01
N ILE A 12 -4.01 -7.06 -9.22
CA ILE A 12 -5.24 -6.31 -9.48
C ILE A 12 -6.48 -7.11 -9.09
N SER A 13 -6.47 -8.42 -9.36
CA SER A 13 -7.61 -9.27 -9.00
C SER A 13 -7.85 -9.34 -7.49
N THR A 14 -6.77 -9.29 -6.70
CA THR A 14 -6.90 -9.27 -5.25
C THR A 14 -7.44 -7.93 -4.77
N LEU A 15 -6.91 -6.84 -5.32
CA LEU A 15 -7.34 -5.49 -4.93
C LEU A 15 -8.82 -5.24 -5.26
N ALA A 16 -9.34 -5.90 -6.28
CA ALA A 16 -10.75 -5.77 -6.65
C ALA A 16 -11.69 -6.21 -5.52
N LEU A 17 -11.20 -6.97 -4.57
CA LEU A 17 -11.98 -7.45 -3.44
C LEU A 17 -11.93 -6.54 -2.24
N LEU A 18 -11.08 -5.51 -2.26
CA LEU A 18 -10.97 -4.56 -1.16
C LEU A 18 -12.12 -3.57 -1.26
N SER A 19 -13.09 -3.66 -0.33
CA SER A 19 -14.23 -2.75 -0.24
C SER A 19 -14.79 -2.39 -1.62
N PRO A 20 -15.25 -3.38 -2.40
CA PRO A 20 -15.58 -3.13 -3.82
C PRO A 20 -16.71 -2.13 -4.04
N SER A 21 -17.52 -1.84 -3.03
CA SER A 21 -18.58 -0.83 -3.16
C SER A 21 -18.15 0.55 -2.68
N SER A 22 -16.91 0.70 -2.20
CA SER A 22 -16.42 1.98 -1.69
C SER A 22 -16.05 2.92 -2.82
N GLN A 23 -16.47 4.17 -2.68
CA GLN A 23 -16.04 5.22 -3.61
C GLN A 23 -14.65 5.77 -3.27
N HIS A 24 -14.08 5.35 -2.14
CA HIS A 24 -12.76 5.80 -1.71
C HIS A 24 -11.64 4.83 -2.10
N VAL A 25 -11.98 3.72 -2.72
CA VAL A 25 -11.00 2.78 -3.26
C VAL A 25 -10.81 3.06 -4.74
N ARG A 26 -9.59 3.35 -5.13
CA ARG A 26 -9.24 3.50 -6.53
C ARG A 26 -8.01 2.66 -6.80
N THR A 27 -8.16 1.67 -7.66
CA THR A 27 -7.05 0.81 -8.03
C THR A 27 -6.37 1.38 -9.25
N VAL A 28 -5.08 1.69 -9.10
CA VAL A 28 -4.26 2.17 -10.21
C VAL A 28 -3.42 1.01 -10.72
N SER A 29 -3.48 0.76 -12.01
CA SER A 29 -2.72 -0.32 -12.60
C SER A 29 -1.23 0.00 -12.61
N LEU A 30 -0.43 -0.93 -12.14
CA LEU A 30 1.03 -0.86 -12.18
C LEU A 30 1.54 -1.88 -13.21
N GLU A 31 2.85 -2.08 -13.25
CA GLU A 31 3.44 -3.08 -14.13
C GLU A 31 3.26 -4.49 -13.55
N GLN A 32 3.49 -5.49 -14.38
CA GLN A 32 3.55 -6.90 -13.98
C GLN A 32 2.28 -7.45 -13.36
N GLY A 33 1.12 -6.84 -13.67
CA GLY A 33 -0.17 -7.33 -13.17
C GLY A 33 -0.51 -6.86 -11.76
N TYR A 34 0.31 -6.02 -11.18
CA TYR A 34 0.04 -5.45 -9.86
C TYR A 34 -0.76 -4.16 -9.98
N GLY A 35 -1.41 -3.80 -8.90
CA GLY A 35 -2.10 -2.54 -8.77
C GLY A 35 -1.75 -1.88 -7.45
N LEU A 36 -2.16 -0.65 -7.32
CA LEU A 36 -1.93 0.15 -6.12
C LEU A 36 -3.25 0.83 -5.73
N VAL A 37 -3.61 0.71 -4.46
CA VAL A 37 -4.73 1.46 -3.89
C VAL A 37 -4.13 2.48 -2.93
N PRO A 38 -4.21 3.78 -3.26
CA PRO A 38 -3.70 4.79 -2.33
C PRO A 38 -4.58 4.87 -1.10
N LEU A 39 -3.95 4.89 0.07
CA LEU A 39 -4.67 4.98 1.33
C LEU A 39 -4.87 6.44 1.68
N ILE A 40 -5.85 7.06 1.02
CA ILE A 40 -6.23 8.44 1.33
C ILE A 40 -6.95 8.47 2.68
N ASP A 41 -7.07 9.67 3.24
CA ASP A 41 -7.68 9.83 4.56
C ASP A 41 -9.09 9.26 4.62
N GLU A 42 -9.87 9.46 3.58
CA GLU A 42 -11.25 8.96 3.53
C GLU A 42 -11.30 7.43 3.56
N LEU A 43 -10.39 6.77 2.85
CA LEU A 43 -10.33 5.32 2.87
C LEU A 43 -9.82 4.81 4.22
N PHE A 44 -8.84 5.50 4.79
CA PHE A 44 -8.35 5.15 6.12
C PHE A 44 -9.50 5.18 7.13
N GLU A 45 -10.27 6.26 7.14
CA GLU A 45 -11.42 6.40 8.05
C GLU A 45 -12.43 5.28 7.83
N GLU A 46 -12.71 4.97 6.59
CA GLU A 46 -13.67 3.93 6.25
C GLU A 46 -13.21 2.57 6.76
N LEU A 47 -11.96 2.19 6.46
CA LEU A 47 -11.43 0.89 6.87
C LEU A 47 -11.23 0.81 8.38
N HIS A 48 -10.83 1.92 9.00
CA HIS A 48 -10.64 1.97 10.44
C HIS A 48 -11.95 1.80 11.20
N SER A 49 -13.06 2.23 10.60
CA SER A 49 -14.37 2.19 11.23
C SER A 49 -15.10 0.85 11.08
N ILE A 50 -14.52 -0.09 10.33
CA ILE A 50 -15.13 -1.41 10.14
C ILE A 50 -14.86 -2.24 11.39
N GLY A 51 -15.90 -2.87 11.89
CA GLY A 51 -15.77 -3.76 13.02
C GLY A 51 -16.20 -3.12 14.33
N PRO A 52 -16.43 -3.96 15.35
CA PRO A 52 -17.02 -3.52 16.62
C PRO A 52 -16.04 -2.74 17.49
N ASP A 53 -14.75 -2.85 17.26
CA ASP A 53 -13.73 -2.25 18.12
C ASP A 53 -13.23 -0.93 17.57
N CYS A 54 -14.08 -0.21 16.83
CA CYS A 54 -13.75 1.12 16.34
C CYS A 54 -13.51 2.05 17.53
N ILE A 55 -12.29 2.58 17.64
CA ILE A 55 -11.95 3.52 18.71
C ILE A 55 -11.68 4.90 18.12
N ALA A 56 -11.93 5.92 18.92
CA ALA A 56 -11.79 7.30 18.46
C ALA A 56 -10.36 7.66 18.08
N GLN A 57 -9.39 7.11 18.81
CA GLN A 57 -7.97 7.34 18.52
C GLN A 57 -7.45 6.22 17.64
N PRO A 58 -6.70 6.55 16.58
CA PRO A 58 -6.10 5.50 15.77
C PRO A 58 -5.14 4.65 16.59
N ASP A 59 -5.28 3.34 16.49
CA ASP A 59 -4.37 2.40 17.13
C ASP A 59 -3.37 1.97 16.05
N LEU A 60 -2.37 2.79 15.83
CA LEU A 60 -1.41 2.60 14.75
C LEU A 60 -0.40 1.51 15.08
N LEU A 61 -0.02 0.74 14.08
CA LEU A 61 1.07 -0.19 14.22
C LEU A 61 2.39 0.57 14.35
N ASP A 62 3.28 0.03 15.19
CA ASP A 62 4.56 0.64 15.47
C ASP A 62 5.33 0.92 14.18
N GLY A 63 5.80 2.16 14.04
CA GLY A 63 6.59 2.57 12.88
C GLY A 63 5.79 2.96 11.66
N PHE A 64 4.46 2.88 11.72
CA PHE A 64 3.61 3.30 10.62
C PHE A 64 2.83 4.56 10.99
N CYS A 65 2.62 5.40 9.99
CA CYS A 65 1.89 6.66 10.18
C CYS A 65 0.40 6.51 9.89
N LYS A 66 0.03 5.51 9.10
CA LYS A 66 -1.36 5.39 8.64
C LYS A 66 -1.86 3.95 8.60
N LEU A 67 -1.14 3.04 9.23
CA LEU A 67 -1.59 1.66 9.32
C LEU A 67 -2.07 1.38 10.73
N SER A 68 -3.38 1.42 10.92
CA SER A 68 -3.99 1.10 12.21
C SER A 68 -4.27 -0.39 12.30
N LYS A 69 -4.53 -0.89 13.50
CA LYS A 69 -4.90 -2.30 13.67
C LYS A 69 -6.16 -2.67 12.90
N PRO A 70 -7.24 -1.85 12.91
CA PRO A 70 -8.40 -2.17 12.08
C PRO A 70 -8.08 -2.21 10.58
N VAL A 71 -7.27 -1.28 10.09
CA VAL A 71 -6.87 -1.29 8.67
C VAL A 71 -6.06 -2.53 8.36
N ALA A 72 -5.09 -2.86 9.22
CA ALA A 72 -4.27 -4.06 9.05
C ALA A 72 -5.13 -5.32 9.03
N ALA A 73 -6.16 -5.38 9.87
CA ALA A 73 -7.07 -6.52 9.91
C ALA A 73 -7.81 -6.69 8.57
N GLN A 74 -8.20 -5.59 7.93
CA GLN A 74 -8.85 -5.65 6.62
C GLN A 74 -7.88 -6.15 5.55
N LEU A 75 -6.62 -5.72 5.59
CA LEU A 75 -5.62 -6.16 4.63
C LEU A 75 -5.24 -7.62 4.86
N GLU A 76 -5.16 -8.03 6.11
CA GLU A 76 -4.92 -9.43 6.47
C GLU A 76 -6.02 -10.33 5.89
N LYS A 77 -7.27 -9.91 6.04
CA LYS A 77 -8.41 -10.64 5.50
C LYS A 77 -8.35 -10.68 3.97
N LEU A 78 -8.00 -9.58 3.35
CA LEU A 78 -7.85 -9.51 1.90
C LEU A 78 -6.80 -10.50 1.41
N SER A 79 -5.76 -10.74 2.20
CA SER A 79 -4.66 -11.62 1.84
C SER A 79 -5.05 -13.09 1.71
N ASN A 80 -6.25 -13.46 2.12
CA ASN A 80 -6.77 -14.81 1.86
C ASN A 80 -7.02 -15.05 0.37
N SER A 81 -7.08 -13.98 -0.43
CA SER A 81 -7.29 -14.07 -1.88
C SER A 81 -6.00 -13.87 -2.67
N GLY A 82 -4.90 -13.55 -2.02
CA GLY A 82 -3.61 -13.33 -2.66
C GLY A 82 -2.73 -12.46 -1.80
N ALA A 83 -1.44 -12.50 -2.03
CA ALA A 83 -0.48 -11.73 -1.23
C ALA A 83 -0.79 -10.24 -1.33
N VAL A 84 -0.75 -9.55 -0.19
CA VAL A 84 -1.04 -8.13 -0.07
C VAL A 84 0.11 -7.46 0.67
N ALA A 85 0.59 -6.33 0.13
CA ALA A 85 1.60 -5.52 0.81
C ALA A 85 1.01 -4.15 1.14
N TYR A 86 1.51 -3.56 2.21
CA TYR A 86 1.25 -2.18 2.53
C TYR A 86 2.58 -1.45 2.65
N VAL A 87 2.68 -0.27 2.07
CA VAL A 87 3.91 0.50 2.06
C VAL A 87 3.65 1.94 2.49
N GLU A 88 4.65 2.51 3.18
CA GLU A 88 4.70 3.93 3.47
C GLU A 88 6.09 4.44 3.15
N ALA A 89 6.16 5.65 2.64
CA ALA A 89 7.43 6.34 2.45
C ALA A 89 7.22 7.83 2.64
N GLU A 90 8.24 8.48 3.17
CA GLU A 90 8.23 9.91 3.32
C GLU A 90 9.67 10.41 3.18
N PHE A 91 9.90 11.24 2.16
CA PHE A 91 11.21 11.82 1.90
C PHE A 91 11.06 13.32 1.66
N PHE A 92 11.80 14.09 2.41
CA PHE A 92 11.88 15.54 2.25
C PHE A 92 13.34 15.96 2.36
N GLY A 93 13.88 16.58 1.30
CA GLY A 93 15.22 17.11 1.33
C GLY A 93 16.32 16.09 1.66
N GLY A 94 16.16 14.87 1.21
CA GLY A 94 17.16 13.83 1.42
C GLY A 94 17.03 13.10 2.75
N THR A 95 16.06 13.47 3.58
CA THR A 95 15.77 12.75 4.82
C THR A 95 14.41 12.07 4.72
N GLY A 96 14.27 10.95 5.40
CA GLY A 96 13.02 10.22 5.41
C GLY A 96 13.25 8.73 5.58
N GLY A 97 12.19 7.98 5.35
CA GLY A 97 12.26 6.54 5.50
C GLY A 97 11.12 5.83 4.81
N GLN A 98 11.21 4.53 4.83
CA GLN A 98 10.20 3.64 4.26
C GLN A 98 9.78 2.63 5.31
N SER A 99 8.54 2.16 5.19
CA SER A 99 8.03 1.08 6.03
C SER A 99 7.20 0.16 5.16
N SER A 100 7.25 -1.14 5.43
CA SER A 100 6.49 -2.10 4.66
C SER A 100 6.13 -3.33 5.49
N ILE A 101 5.06 -3.99 5.07
CA ILE A 101 4.60 -5.23 5.68
C ILE A 101 3.78 -5.97 4.62
N ALA A 102 3.76 -7.29 4.68
CA ALA A 102 2.94 -8.07 3.76
C ALA A 102 2.27 -9.22 4.47
N TRP A 103 1.15 -9.63 3.91
CA TRP A 103 0.36 -10.75 4.41
C TRP A 103 0.08 -11.72 3.26
N ILE A 104 -0.05 -13.00 3.61
CA ILE A 104 -0.55 -14.02 2.70
C ILE A 104 -1.33 -15.04 3.52
N ASN A 105 -2.43 -15.50 2.98
CA ASN A 105 -3.28 -16.51 3.63
C ASN A 105 -3.69 -16.10 5.05
N GLY A 106 -3.93 -14.82 5.25
CA GLY A 106 -4.42 -14.30 6.54
C GLY A 106 -3.36 -14.12 7.61
N SER A 107 -2.09 -14.16 7.25
CA SER A 107 -0.99 -14.01 8.22
C SER A 107 0.10 -13.11 7.67
N VAL A 108 0.83 -12.45 8.56
CA VAL A 108 2.01 -11.68 8.17
C VAL A 108 3.03 -12.61 7.53
N SER A 109 3.44 -12.30 6.32
CA SER A 109 4.43 -13.09 5.59
C SER A 109 5.76 -12.37 5.43
N PHE A 110 5.78 -11.05 5.66
CA PHE A 110 7.01 -10.25 5.54
C PHE A 110 6.87 -9.00 6.42
N GLY A 111 7.93 -8.67 7.13
CA GLY A 111 8.00 -7.45 7.92
C GLY A 111 7.29 -7.56 9.26
N PRO A 112 7.03 -6.41 9.91
CA PRO A 112 7.29 -5.04 9.42
C PRO A 112 8.78 -4.75 9.21
N GLU A 113 9.06 -3.98 8.17
CA GLU A 113 10.40 -3.51 7.88
C GLU A 113 10.41 -1.99 7.89
N HIS A 114 11.43 -1.40 8.48
CA HIS A 114 11.56 0.05 8.58
C HIS A 114 13.00 0.42 8.23
N ASP A 115 13.27 0.61 6.95
CA ASP A 115 14.58 1.04 6.49
C ASP A 115 14.44 1.66 5.10
N GLU A 116 15.54 2.15 4.56
CA GLU A 116 15.51 2.87 3.30
C GLU A 116 15.23 1.97 2.08
N ASN A 117 15.17 0.66 2.26
CA ASN A 117 14.87 -0.29 1.19
C ASN A 117 13.62 -1.11 1.47
N ALA A 118 12.81 -0.71 2.45
CA ALA A 118 11.66 -1.50 2.87
C ALA A 118 10.68 -1.76 1.72
N ILE A 119 10.48 -0.78 0.83
CA ILE A 119 9.56 -0.97 -0.29
C ILE A 119 10.13 -1.99 -1.28
N ASN A 120 11.40 -1.86 -1.68
CA ASN A 120 11.99 -2.83 -2.60
C ASN A 120 11.98 -4.24 -2.02
N LYS A 121 12.22 -4.36 -0.73
CA LYS A 121 12.21 -5.67 -0.06
C LYS A 121 10.83 -6.32 -0.11
N VAL A 122 9.79 -5.57 0.18
CA VAL A 122 8.44 -6.14 0.18
C VAL A 122 7.98 -6.45 -1.24
N LEU A 123 8.36 -5.64 -2.21
CA LEU A 123 8.02 -5.91 -3.61
C LEU A 123 8.69 -7.17 -4.10
N LEU A 124 9.95 -7.37 -3.76
CA LEU A 124 10.65 -8.60 -4.09
C LEU A 124 9.95 -9.80 -3.46
N HIS A 125 9.52 -9.66 -2.21
CA HIS A 125 8.78 -10.71 -1.50
C HIS A 125 7.46 -11.05 -2.22
N LEU A 126 6.78 -10.05 -2.79
CA LEU A 126 5.55 -10.26 -3.53
C LEU A 126 5.78 -10.98 -4.88
N GLY A 127 7.01 -10.97 -5.38
CA GLY A 127 7.31 -11.55 -6.67
C GLY A 127 7.53 -10.53 -7.78
N VAL A 128 7.67 -9.27 -7.45
CA VAL A 128 7.99 -8.24 -8.43
C VAL A 128 9.43 -8.43 -8.90
N HIS A 129 9.64 -8.36 -10.20
CA HIS A 129 10.97 -8.54 -10.78
C HIS A 129 11.55 -7.20 -11.19
N ALA A 130 12.76 -6.89 -10.70
CA ALA A 130 13.52 -5.74 -11.17
C ALA A 130 13.98 -6.01 -12.61
N ARG A 131 13.87 -5.00 -13.47
CA ARG A 131 14.20 -5.14 -14.88
C ARG A 131 15.34 -4.22 -15.28
N GLY A 132 16.35 -4.81 -15.91
CA GLY A 132 17.49 -4.06 -16.40
C GLY A 132 18.24 -3.41 -15.26
N LYS A 133 18.44 -2.11 -15.37
CA LYS A 133 19.15 -1.32 -14.36
C LYS A 133 18.24 -0.73 -13.29
N TYR A 134 16.94 -1.01 -13.37
CA TYR A 134 15.96 -0.45 -12.44
C TYR A 134 15.74 -1.42 -11.29
N ASP A 135 15.42 -0.89 -10.10
CA ASP A 135 15.04 -1.71 -8.96
C ASP A 135 13.54 -2.06 -9.03
N GLU A 136 13.04 -2.75 -8.02
CA GLU A 136 11.64 -3.16 -7.97
C GLU A 136 10.70 -1.96 -7.95
N PHE A 137 11.06 -0.92 -7.20
CA PHE A 137 10.27 0.31 -7.10
C PHE A 137 10.07 0.93 -8.49
N ASP A 138 11.15 1.14 -9.22
CA ASP A 138 11.09 1.75 -10.55
C ASP A 138 10.46 0.81 -11.57
N SER A 139 10.76 -0.48 -11.49
CA SER A 139 10.24 -1.47 -12.44
C SER A 139 8.72 -1.63 -12.32
N LEU A 140 8.18 -1.40 -11.12
CA LEU A 140 6.75 -1.46 -10.90
C LEU A 140 6.04 -0.16 -11.26
N GLY A 141 6.76 0.96 -11.28
CA GLY A 141 6.21 2.26 -11.66
C GLY A 141 5.81 3.13 -10.48
N LEU A 142 6.39 2.90 -9.30
CA LEU A 142 6.00 3.65 -8.09
C LEU A 142 6.49 5.10 -8.11
N GLY A 143 7.40 5.45 -9.00
CA GLY A 143 7.84 6.83 -9.14
C GLY A 143 6.92 7.72 -9.96
N ARG A 144 5.81 7.17 -10.44
CA ARG A 144 4.89 7.89 -11.35
C ARG A 144 4.28 9.13 -10.71
N TYR A 145 3.92 9.04 -9.44
CA TYR A 145 3.37 10.17 -8.69
C TYR A 145 4.13 10.29 -7.36
N ARG A 146 4.15 11.50 -6.83
CA ARG A 146 4.94 11.80 -5.62
C ARG A 146 4.14 11.84 -4.33
N HIS A 147 2.81 11.83 -4.42
CA HIS A 147 1.94 11.96 -3.23
C HIS A 147 0.78 11.00 -3.31
N THR A 148 0.36 10.51 -2.16
CA THR A 148 -0.76 9.57 -2.06
C THR A 148 -2.00 10.10 -2.78
N LYS A 149 -2.34 11.37 -2.55
CA LYS A 149 -3.52 11.97 -3.19
C LYS A 149 -3.40 12.03 -4.71
N SER A 150 -2.19 12.16 -5.22
CA SER A 150 -1.98 12.21 -6.67
C SER A 150 -2.36 10.88 -7.32
N TRP A 151 -2.07 9.77 -6.65
CA TRP A 151 -2.49 8.47 -7.14
C TRP A 151 -4.01 8.32 -7.19
N PHE A 152 -4.69 8.84 -6.18
CA PHE A 152 -6.16 8.78 -6.14
C PHE A 152 -6.78 9.71 -7.16
N ASN A 153 -6.25 10.91 -7.30
CA ASN A 153 -6.82 11.93 -8.17
C ASN A 153 -6.42 11.77 -9.63
N THR A 154 -5.55 10.79 -9.93
CA THR A 154 -5.21 10.54 -11.31
C THR A 154 -6.47 10.17 -12.07
N GLU A 155 -6.73 10.84 -13.17
CA GLU A 155 -7.82 10.45 -14.00
C GLU A 155 -7.49 9.10 -14.58
N GLN A 156 -8.46 8.21 -14.55
CA GLN A 156 -8.35 6.96 -15.26
C GLN A 156 -8.40 7.28 -16.73
N ARG A 157 -7.33 7.88 -17.21
CA ARG A 157 -7.28 8.17 -18.63
C ARG A 157 -7.29 6.87 -19.35
N LYS A 158 -8.29 6.71 -20.11
CA LYS A 158 -8.33 5.58 -20.99
C LYS A 158 -7.22 5.75 -21.97
N PRO A 159 -6.45 4.71 -22.20
CA PRO A 159 -5.39 4.78 -23.18
C PRO A 159 -5.93 5.11 -24.54
#